data_9d33ecfc9f130c61f50cbfa7f524f79a
#
_entry.id   9d33ecfc9f130c61f50cbfa7f524f79a
#
_cell.length_a   1.000
_cell.length_b   1.000
_cell.length_c   1.000
_cell.angle_alpha   90.00
_cell.angle_beta   90.00
_cell.angle_gamma   90.00
#
_symmetry.space_group_name_H-M   'P 1'
#
loop_
_entity.id
_entity.type
_entity.pdbx_description
1 polymer ?
#
loop_
_entity_poly.entity_id
_entity_poly.type
_entity_poly.pdbx_seq_one_letter_code
_entity_poly.pdbx_strand_id
1 'polypeptide(L)'
;GCPNKLHFTSKKEYANQSLDDSFLQALAKGGFQVEALARLHYPNGVFVDTENYEYDLATNITQNNLGQENIALYEAAFEYEGLFIRTDILSKKGNHIKLIEAKAKSFDPNDEFLFLGKRGGINSGWKSYLFDLAFQKYVAQKAYPQFTFEAYFLMADKTKTAKVDGLNQLFRIPKEGNTRTDIVSKISSIEEIGDSVLSEINVDAIIVGIIANEYPYFDN
;
A
#
# COMPACT_ATOMS: atom_id res chain seq x y z
N GLY A 1 10.80 8.37 8.02
CA GLY A 1 12.10 8.50 7.37
C GLY A 1 12.99 9.56 8.00
N CYS A 2 14.30 9.57 7.71
CA CYS A 2 15.22 10.59 8.22
C CYS A 2 14.98 11.93 7.49
N PRO A 3 14.71 13.05 8.18
CA PRO A 3 14.49 14.36 7.53
C PRO A 3 15.66 14.79 6.65
N ASN A 4 16.90 14.46 7.04
CA ASN A 4 18.08 14.76 6.26
C ASN A 4 18.09 13.99 4.91
N LYS A 5 17.60 12.76 4.88
CA LYS A 5 17.49 11.99 3.64
C LYS A 5 16.55 12.70 2.65
N LEU A 6 15.40 13.19 3.12
CA LEU A 6 14.45 13.94 2.30
C LEU A 6 15.07 15.21 1.71
N HIS A 7 15.83 15.96 2.54
CA HIS A 7 16.54 17.18 2.09
C HIS A 7 17.55 16.91 0.96
N PHE A 8 18.21 15.76 0.96
CA PHE A 8 19.24 15.42 -0.03
C PHE A 8 18.73 14.65 -1.25
N THR A 9 17.49 14.13 -1.22
CA THR A 9 16.95 13.27 -2.29
C THR A 9 16.87 13.97 -3.65
N SER A 10 16.67 15.31 -3.68
CA SER A 10 16.57 16.08 -4.93
C SER A 10 17.90 16.70 -5.37
N LYS A 11 18.99 16.53 -4.64
CA LYS A 11 20.28 17.15 -4.92
C LYS A 11 21.17 16.20 -5.71
N LYS A 12 21.45 16.54 -6.97
CA LYS A 12 22.26 15.72 -7.89
C LYS A 12 23.71 15.46 -7.43
N GLU A 13 24.24 16.32 -6.55
CA GLU A 13 25.57 16.17 -5.98
C GLU A 13 25.69 15.05 -4.94
N TYR A 14 24.58 14.53 -4.44
CA TYR A 14 24.54 13.41 -3.51
C TYR A 14 24.04 12.16 -4.21
N ALA A 15 24.94 11.23 -4.50
CA ALA A 15 24.59 9.95 -5.12
C ALA A 15 23.65 9.14 -4.21
N ASN A 16 22.57 8.65 -4.79
CA ASN A 16 21.68 7.72 -4.08
C ASN A 16 22.27 6.32 -4.11
N GLN A 17 23.08 5.98 -3.11
CA GLN A 17 23.75 4.68 -2.99
C GLN A 17 22.77 3.50 -2.88
N SER A 18 21.48 3.74 -2.57
CA SER A 18 20.49 2.67 -2.49
C SER A 18 20.02 2.16 -3.84
N LEU A 19 20.29 2.88 -4.94
CA LEU A 19 19.87 2.45 -6.28
C LEU A 19 20.69 1.23 -6.77
N ASP A 20 21.93 1.08 -6.32
CA ASP A 20 22.82 -0.01 -6.73
C ASP A 20 22.93 -1.12 -5.67
N ASP A 21 22.17 -1.03 -4.58
CA ASP A 21 22.17 -2.04 -3.53
C ASP A 21 21.31 -3.23 -3.95
N SER A 22 21.98 -4.34 -4.28
CA SER A 22 21.31 -5.59 -4.73
C SER A 22 20.38 -6.18 -3.67
N PHE A 23 20.67 -6.00 -2.38
CA PHE A 23 19.81 -6.45 -1.28
C PHE A 23 18.52 -5.62 -1.22
N LEU A 24 18.62 -4.30 -1.32
CA LEU A 24 17.44 -3.42 -1.34
C LEU A 24 16.58 -3.65 -2.59
N GLN A 25 17.21 -3.93 -3.74
CA GLN A 25 16.49 -4.32 -4.96
C GLN A 25 15.76 -5.65 -4.80
N ALA A 26 16.38 -6.66 -4.18
CA ALA A 26 15.73 -7.94 -3.92
C ALA A 26 14.54 -7.79 -2.96
N LEU A 27 14.69 -6.94 -1.93
CA LEU A 27 13.61 -6.65 -0.98
C LEU A 27 12.44 -5.94 -1.64
N ALA A 28 12.72 -4.95 -2.52
CA ALA A 28 11.70 -4.26 -3.30
C ALA A 28 10.97 -5.23 -4.25
N LYS A 29 11.71 -6.12 -4.92
CA LYS A 29 11.12 -7.16 -5.79
C LYS A 29 10.15 -8.08 -5.02
N GLY A 30 10.51 -8.48 -3.80
CA GLY A 30 9.61 -9.23 -2.92
C GLY A 30 8.32 -8.47 -2.59
N GLY A 31 8.42 -7.15 -2.36
CA GLY A 31 7.27 -6.26 -2.17
C GLY A 31 6.34 -6.25 -3.37
N PHE A 32 6.87 -6.08 -4.57
CA PHE A 32 6.09 -6.08 -5.81
C PHE A 32 5.35 -7.40 -6.06
N GLN A 33 5.96 -8.55 -5.72
CA GLN A 33 5.28 -9.84 -5.82
C GLN A 33 4.08 -9.95 -4.87
N VAL A 34 4.21 -9.41 -3.64
CA VAL A 34 3.10 -9.35 -2.68
C VAL A 34 2.00 -8.41 -3.16
N GLU A 35 2.33 -7.25 -3.72
CA GLU A 35 1.36 -6.34 -4.32
C GLU A 35 0.63 -7.00 -5.50
N ALA A 36 1.33 -7.75 -6.35
CA ALA A 36 0.71 -8.48 -7.45
C ALA A 36 -0.27 -9.56 -6.95
N LEU A 37 0.09 -10.29 -5.90
CA LEU A 37 -0.82 -11.23 -5.23
C LEU A 37 -1.99 -10.49 -4.58
N ALA A 38 -1.75 -9.33 -3.97
CA ALA A 38 -2.79 -8.51 -3.35
C ALA A 38 -3.84 -8.05 -4.36
N ARG A 39 -3.44 -7.68 -5.57
CA ARG A 39 -4.36 -7.29 -6.64
C ARG A 39 -5.34 -8.39 -7.04
N LEU A 40 -4.98 -9.66 -6.90
CA LEU A 40 -5.90 -10.78 -7.17
C LEU A 40 -7.10 -10.84 -6.21
N HIS A 41 -7.02 -10.20 -5.03
CA HIS A 41 -8.17 -10.04 -4.13
C HIS A 41 -9.20 -9.03 -4.65
N TYR A 42 -8.81 -8.20 -5.61
CA TYR A 42 -9.62 -7.13 -6.18
C TYR A 42 -9.59 -7.22 -7.72
N PRO A 43 -10.09 -8.33 -8.30
CA PRO A 43 -9.96 -8.59 -9.73
C PRO A 43 -10.64 -7.50 -10.57
N ASN A 44 -10.20 -7.37 -11.82
CA ASN A 44 -10.70 -6.38 -12.79
C ASN A 44 -10.47 -4.92 -12.39
N GLY A 45 -9.50 -4.67 -11.50
CA GLY A 45 -9.09 -3.31 -11.17
C GLY A 45 -8.42 -2.59 -12.33
N VAL A 46 -8.56 -1.28 -12.36
CA VAL A 46 -7.92 -0.41 -13.36
C VAL A 46 -6.61 0.14 -12.80
N PHE A 47 -5.52 0.00 -13.54
CA PHE A 47 -4.26 0.65 -13.19
C PHE A 47 -4.31 2.14 -13.52
N VAL A 48 -3.88 2.94 -12.57
CA VAL A 48 -3.51 4.35 -12.80
C VAL A 48 -2.04 4.37 -13.22
N ASP A 49 -1.82 3.91 -14.47
CA ASP A 49 -0.48 3.73 -15.04
C ASP A 49 0.04 5.06 -15.58
N THR A 50 0.93 5.68 -14.85
CA THR A 50 1.56 6.96 -15.21
C THR A 50 2.98 7.00 -14.66
N GLU A 51 3.83 7.82 -15.27
CA GLU A 51 5.14 8.08 -14.74
C GLU A 51 5.09 8.79 -13.38
N ASN A 52 6.14 8.62 -12.58
CA ASN A 52 6.19 9.15 -11.21
C ASN A 52 6.05 10.67 -11.09
N TYR A 53 6.29 11.42 -12.18
CA TYR A 53 6.21 12.89 -12.25
C TYR A 53 4.91 13.40 -12.87
N GLU A 54 4.04 12.53 -13.38
CA GLU A 54 2.77 12.89 -14.03
C GLU A 54 1.62 12.96 -13.01
N TYR A 55 1.78 13.81 -11.98
CA TYR A 55 0.82 13.93 -10.86
C TYR A 55 -0.60 14.27 -11.33
N ASP A 56 -0.73 15.26 -12.20
CA ASP A 56 -2.03 15.72 -12.73
C ASP A 56 -2.73 14.61 -13.53
N LEU A 57 -1.97 13.89 -14.35
CA LEU A 57 -2.52 12.79 -15.14
C LEU A 57 -3.03 11.67 -14.23
N ALA A 58 -2.25 11.29 -13.20
CA ALA A 58 -2.62 10.24 -12.26
C ALA A 58 -3.89 10.60 -11.48
N THR A 59 -3.99 11.82 -10.96
CA THR A 59 -5.18 12.29 -10.24
C THR A 59 -6.41 12.37 -11.15
N ASN A 60 -6.25 12.82 -12.41
CA ASN A 60 -7.35 12.87 -13.40
C ASN A 60 -7.87 11.46 -13.74
N ILE A 61 -6.97 10.47 -13.95
CA ILE A 61 -7.38 9.08 -14.19
C ILE A 61 -8.17 8.55 -12.98
N THR A 62 -7.68 8.78 -11.77
CA THR A 62 -8.36 8.38 -10.53
C THR A 62 -9.75 9.03 -10.46
N GLN A 63 -9.85 10.35 -10.64
CA GLN A 63 -11.09 11.10 -10.57
C GLN A 63 -12.14 10.58 -11.57
N ASN A 64 -11.75 10.34 -12.81
CA ASN A 64 -12.65 9.84 -13.86
C ASN A 64 -13.24 8.47 -13.50
N ASN A 65 -12.42 7.61 -12.87
CA ASN A 65 -12.85 6.28 -12.46
C ASN A 65 -13.71 6.29 -11.19
N LEU A 66 -13.49 7.23 -10.26
CA LEU A 66 -14.31 7.38 -9.05
C LEU A 66 -15.78 7.70 -9.32
N GLY A 67 -16.13 8.12 -10.54
CA GLY A 67 -17.52 8.27 -10.98
C GLY A 67 -18.31 6.95 -11.07
N GLN A 68 -17.64 5.81 -11.16
CA GLN A 68 -18.28 4.50 -11.18
C GLN A 68 -18.78 4.11 -9.79
N GLU A 69 -19.93 3.42 -9.73
CA GLU A 69 -20.50 2.98 -8.45
C GLU A 69 -19.62 1.97 -7.72
N ASN A 70 -19.09 1.00 -8.45
CA ASN A 70 -18.21 -0.03 -7.93
C ASN A 70 -16.96 -0.11 -8.82
N ILE A 71 -15.78 0.05 -8.22
CA ILE A 71 -14.51 -0.05 -8.93
C ILE A 71 -13.36 -0.41 -7.99
N ALA A 72 -12.41 -1.16 -8.50
CA ALA A 72 -11.08 -1.27 -7.92
C ALA A 72 -10.08 -0.47 -8.77
N LEU A 73 -9.21 0.29 -8.13
CA LEU A 73 -8.09 0.99 -8.78
C LEU A 73 -6.78 0.53 -8.14
N TYR A 74 -5.76 0.37 -8.97
CA TYR A 74 -4.40 0.12 -8.51
C TYR A 74 -3.58 1.38 -8.75
N GLU A 75 -2.74 1.76 -7.79
CA GLU A 75 -1.93 2.99 -7.79
C GLU A 75 -2.80 4.26 -7.87
N ALA A 76 -4.00 4.24 -7.28
CA ALA A 76 -4.89 5.41 -7.28
C ALA A 76 -4.21 6.61 -6.62
N ALA A 77 -4.29 7.77 -7.28
CA ALA A 77 -3.59 8.98 -6.89
C ALA A 77 -4.54 10.06 -6.38
N PHE A 78 -4.12 10.73 -5.31
CA PHE A 78 -4.86 11.84 -4.72
C PHE A 78 -3.94 13.02 -4.45
N GLU A 79 -4.48 14.22 -4.58
CA GLU A 79 -3.79 15.45 -4.23
C GLU A 79 -4.71 16.37 -3.41
N TYR A 80 -4.15 16.98 -2.39
CA TYR A 80 -4.78 17.99 -1.58
C TYR A 80 -3.74 19.00 -1.08
N GLU A 81 -3.90 20.29 -1.43
CA GLU A 81 -3.00 21.39 -1.01
C GLU A 81 -1.50 21.10 -1.24
N GLY A 82 -1.16 20.52 -2.39
CA GLY A 82 0.22 20.16 -2.75
C GLY A 82 0.74 18.87 -2.07
N LEU A 83 -0.10 18.19 -1.30
CA LEU A 83 0.20 16.86 -0.75
C LEU A 83 -0.28 15.80 -1.75
N PHE A 84 0.63 15.04 -2.30
CA PHE A 84 0.33 13.98 -3.27
C PHE A 84 0.58 12.60 -2.66
N ILE A 85 -0.34 11.66 -2.89
CA ILE A 85 -0.20 10.26 -2.48
C ILE A 85 -0.61 9.32 -3.61
N ARG A 86 -0.11 8.10 -3.55
CA ARG A 86 -0.63 6.93 -4.25
C ARG A 86 -0.96 5.84 -3.25
N THR A 87 -2.05 5.11 -3.49
CA THR A 87 -2.44 3.96 -2.69
C THR A 87 -2.31 2.69 -3.52
N ASP A 88 -1.77 1.61 -2.96
CA ASP A 88 -1.55 0.36 -3.69
C ASP A 88 -2.85 -0.16 -4.32
N ILE A 89 -3.92 -0.23 -3.52
CA ILE A 89 -5.24 -0.68 -3.97
C ILE A 89 -6.32 0.21 -3.35
N LEU A 90 -7.23 0.67 -4.19
CA LEU A 90 -8.46 1.32 -3.79
C LEU A 90 -9.64 0.45 -4.20
N SER A 91 -10.58 0.18 -3.29
CA SER A 91 -11.83 -0.50 -3.59
C SER A 91 -13.01 0.35 -3.20
N LYS A 92 -13.79 0.80 -4.20
CA LYS A 92 -14.99 1.63 -4.00
C LYS A 92 -16.25 0.80 -4.18
N LYS A 93 -17.21 0.96 -3.26
CA LYS A 93 -18.57 0.48 -3.36
C LYS A 93 -19.54 1.58 -2.93
N GLY A 94 -20.30 2.14 -3.87
CA GLY A 94 -21.11 3.32 -3.60
C GLY A 94 -20.24 4.48 -3.10
N ASN A 95 -20.56 5.02 -1.93
CA ASN A 95 -19.80 6.11 -1.30
C ASN A 95 -18.69 5.63 -0.34
N HIS A 96 -18.51 4.32 -0.17
CA HIS A 96 -17.47 3.74 0.69
C HIS A 96 -16.25 3.37 -0.12
N ILE A 97 -15.11 3.80 0.35
CA ILE A 97 -13.79 3.52 -0.24
C ILE A 97 -12.90 2.87 0.79
N LYS A 98 -12.35 1.71 0.45
CA LYS A 98 -11.24 1.10 1.17
C LYS A 98 -9.93 1.55 0.55
N LEU A 99 -9.02 2.08 1.36
CA LEU A 99 -7.61 2.25 1.04
C LEU A 99 -6.86 1.04 1.58
N ILE A 100 -6.28 0.26 0.70
CA ILE A 100 -5.63 -1.00 1.05
C ILE A 100 -4.14 -0.89 0.71
N GLU A 101 -3.32 -1.01 1.73
CA GLU A 101 -1.87 -1.01 1.61
C GLU A 101 -1.34 -2.43 1.72
N ALA A 102 -0.71 -2.93 0.67
CA ALA A 102 -0.11 -4.26 0.62
C ALA A 102 1.29 -4.23 1.24
N LYS A 103 1.56 -5.15 2.17
CA LYS A 103 2.88 -5.22 2.83
C LYS A 103 3.40 -6.66 2.85
N ALA A 104 4.66 -6.83 2.46
CA ALA A 104 5.35 -8.11 2.54
C ALA A 104 5.60 -8.58 3.98
N LYS A 105 5.33 -7.71 4.96
CA LYS A 105 5.44 -8.03 6.37
C LYS A 105 4.36 -9.02 6.78
N SER A 106 4.74 -10.05 7.55
CA SER A 106 3.79 -11.02 8.10
C SER A 106 3.27 -10.59 9.47
N PHE A 107 2.08 -11.05 9.80
CA PHE A 107 1.43 -10.82 11.09
C PHE A 107 0.83 -12.11 11.63
N ASP A 108 0.58 -12.15 12.94
CA ASP A 108 -0.19 -13.19 13.61
C ASP A 108 -1.57 -12.60 13.99
N PRO A 109 -2.68 -13.12 13.45
CA PRO A 109 -4.02 -12.60 13.78
C PRO A 109 -4.43 -12.83 15.23
N ASN A 110 -3.71 -13.70 15.96
CA ASN A 110 -3.95 -13.96 17.38
C ASN A 110 -3.14 -13.02 18.30
N ASP A 111 -2.30 -12.14 17.75
CA ASP A 111 -1.54 -11.17 18.54
C ASP A 111 -2.42 -9.96 18.88
N GLU A 112 -2.96 -9.95 20.10
CA GLU A 112 -3.78 -8.85 20.62
C GLU A 112 -3.04 -7.51 20.67
N PHE A 113 -1.70 -7.54 20.68
CA PHE A 113 -0.84 -6.36 20.77
C PHE A 113 -0.11 -6.07 19.46
N LEU A 114 -0.62 -6.53 18.34
CA LEU A 114 0.02 -6.39 17.03
C LEU A 114 0.39 -4.93 16.71
N PHE A 115 -0.57 -4.03 16.76
CA PHE A 115 -0.38 -2.62 16.41
C PHE A 115 -0.23 -1.71 17.62
N LEU A 116 -0.93 -2.01 18.70
CA LEU A 116 -0.90 -1.25 19.94
C LEU A 116 -0.31 -2.09 21.05
N GLY A 117 0.68 -1.57 21.73
CA GLY A 117 1.26 -2.23 22.89
C GLY A 117 0.32 -2.22 24.11
N LYS A 118 0.65 -3.00 25.14
CA LYS A 118 -0.13 -3.11 26.38
C LYS A 118 -0.44 -1.80 27.09
N ARG A 119 0.33 -0.74 26.82
CA ARG A 119 0.13 0.62 27.37
C ARG A 119 -0.64 1.54 26.42
N GLY A 120 -1.20 1.01 25.32
CA GLY A 120 -1.99 1.77 24.35
C GLY A 120 -1.19 2.54 23.30
N GLY A 121 0.13 2.59 23.40
CA GLY A 121 0.98 3.24 22.40
C GLY A 121 1.19 2.37 21.15
N ILE A 122 1.45 2.99 20.01
CA ILE A 122 1.74 2.29 18.77
C ILE A 122 3.06 1.53 18.87
N ASN A 123 3.05 0.26 18.50
CA ASN A 123 4.26 -0.56 18.43
C ASN A 123 5.24 0.01 17.38
N SER A 124 6.51 0.18 17.80
CA SER A 124 7.54 0.81 16.96
C SER A 124 7.73 0.11 15.60
N GLY A 125 7.57 -1.21 15.55
CA GLY A 125 7.65 -2.00 14.31
C GLY A 125 6.52 -1.74 13.30
N TRP A 126 5.43 -1.08 13.72
CA TRP A 126 4.29 -0.74 12.87
C TRP A 126 4.13 0.77 12.67
N LYS A 127 4.81 1.58 13.47
CA LYS A 127 4.65 3.03 13.52
C LYS A 127 4.76 3.68 12.13
N SER A 128 5.82 3.40 11.39
CA SER A 128 6.01 3.99 10.06
C SER A 128 4.91 3.61 9.06
N TYR A 129 4.45 2.36 9.07
CA TYR A 129 3.38 1.89 8.18
C TYR A 129 2.02 2.52 8.50
N LEU A 130 1.69 2.61 9.79
CA LEU A 130 0.43 3.22 10.23
C LEU A 130 0.40 4.72 9.94
N PHE A 131 1.51 5.44 10.14
CA PHE A 131 1.58 6.85 9.82
C PHE A 131 1.57 7.13 8.31
N ASP A 132 2.17 6.25 7.50
CA ASP A 132 2.10 6.35 6.04
C ASP A 132 0.65 6.21 5.56
N LEU A 133 -0.05 5.18 6.02
CA LEU A 133 -1.46 4.95 5.67
C LEU A 133 -2.38 6.05 6.23
N ALA A 134 -2.06 6.63 7.41
CA ALA A 134 -2.78 7.77 7.96
C ALA A 134 -2.63 9.02 7.08
N PHE A 135 -1.42 9.26 6.57
CA PHE A 135 -1.18 10.33 5.62
C PHE A 135 -1.96 10.13 4.31
N GLN A 136 -1.96 8.91 3.78
CA GLN A 136 -2.76 8.57 2.59
C GLN A 136 -4.25 8.83 2.84
N LYS A 137 -4.81 8.32 3.94
CA LYS A 137 -6.22 8.55 4.28
C LYS A 137 -6.54 10.02 4.45
N TYR A 138 -5.69 10.78 5.14
CA TYR A 138 -5.87 12.21 5.34
C TYR A 138 -5.99 12.96 4.01
N VAL A 139 -5.06 12.75 3.08
CA VAL A 139 -5.06 13.40 1.78
C VAL A 139 -6.28 12.99 0.97
N ALA A 140 -6.58 11.68 0.87
CA ALA A 140 -7.72 11.19 0.10
C ALA A 140 -9.06 11.74 0.62
N GLN A 141 -9.25 11.76 1.95
CA GLN A 141 -10.47 12.25 2.57
C GLN A 141 -10.64 13.77 2.41
N LYS A 142 -9.54 14.53 2.41
CA LYS A 142 -9.56 15.97 2.15
C LYS A 142 -9.84 16.28 0.68
N ALA A 143 -9.27 15.51 -0.24
CA ALA A 143 -9.50 15.67 -1.68
C ALA A 143 -10.95 15.31 -2.08
N TYR A 144 -11.55 14.31 -1.43
CA TYR A 144 -12.90 13.81 -1.77
C TYR A 144 -13.78 13.65 -0.52
N PRO A 145 -14.20 14.74 0.11
CA PRO A 145 -14.98 14.71 1.37
C PRO A 145 -16.37 14.07 1.24
N GLN A 146 -16.87 13.87 0.02
CA GLN A 146 -18.14 13.21 -0.26
C GLN A 146 -18.08 11.69 -0.08
N PHE A 147 -16.88 11.07 0.00
CA PHE A 147 -16.72 9.65 0.23
C PHE A 147 -16.32 9.36 1.67
N THR A 148 -16.66 8.17 2.13
CA THR A 148 -16.17 7.61 3.40
C THR A 148 -14.98 6.72 3.11
N PHE A 149 -13.84 7.00 3.72
CA PHE A 149 -12.62 6.23 3.56
C PHE A 149 -12.35 5.36 4.78
N GLU A 150 -12.03 4.11 4.56
CA GLU A 150 -11.53 3.17 5.57
C GLU A 150 -10.17 2.64 5.18
N ALA A 151 -9.30 2.43 6.17
CA ALA A 151 -7.91 2.05 5.97
C ALA A 151 -7.66 0.58 6.36
N TYR A 152 -6.98 -0.14 5.47
CA TYR A 152 -6.69 -1.57 5.62
C TYR A 152 -5.23 -1.87 5.26
N PHE A 153 -4.65 -2.84 5.96
CA PHE A 153 -3.48 -3.55 5.47
C PHE A 153 -3.90 -4.87 4.84
N LEU A 154 -3.20 -5.28 3.79
CA LEU A 154 -3.26 -6.63 3.21
C LEU A 154 -1.88 -7.26 3.35
N MET A 155 -1.75 -8.25 4.23
CA MET A 155 -0.46 -8.76 4.70
C MET A 155 -0.43 -10.28 4.79
N ALA A 156 0.79 -10.85 4.80
CA ALA A 156 0.99 -12.29 4.96
C ALA A 156 0.53 -12.75 6.37
N ASP A 157 -0.43 -13.65 6.39
CA ASP A 157 -1.04 -14.21 7.58
C ASP A 157 -0.27 -15.48 8.00
N LYS A 158 0.36 -15.46 9.18
CA LYS A 158 1.15 -16.58 9.70
C LYS A 158 0.35 -17.86 9.97
N THR A 159 -0.96 -17.76 10.07
CA THR A 159 -1.85 -18.93 10.26
C THR A 159 -2.20 -19.61 8.96
N LYS A 160 -1.90 -18.98 7.80
CA LYS A 160 -2.19 -19.49 6.48
C LYS A 160 -0.96 -20.13 5.83
N THR A 161 -1.19 -21.17 5.07
CA THR A 161 -0.15 -21.86 4.30
C THR A 161 -0.55 -21.89 2.83
N ALA A 162 0.39 -21.58 1.94
CA ALA A 162 0.17 -21.70 0.50
C ALA A 162 -0.16 -23.14 0.14
N LYS A 163 -1.20 -23.33 -0.68
CA LYS A 163 -1.61 -24.66 -1.18
C LYS A 163 -0.85 -25.07 -2.46
N VAL A 164 -0.04 -24.16 -2.98
CA VAL A 164 0.80 -24.40 -4.18
C VAL A 164 2.26 -24.21 -3.84
N ASP A 165 3.10 -25.08 -4.39
CA ASP A 165 4.54 -24.94 -4.30
C ASP A 165 5.03 -23.79 -5.19
N GLY A 166 6.03 -23.04 -4.70
CA GLY A 166 6.67 -22.00 -5.49
C GLY A 166 5.75 -20.78 -5.77
N LEU A 167 4.89 -20.41 -4.84
CA LEU A 167 3.96 -19.26 -4.99
C LEU A 167 4.65 -18.01 -5.55
N ASN A 168 5.88 -17.71 -5.11
CA ASN A 168 6.66 -16.57 -5.60
C ASN A 168 7.05 -16.68 -7.08
N GLN A 169 7.10 -17.89 -7.65
CA GLN A 169 7.43 -18.13 -9.05
C GLN A 169 6.25 -17.86 -9.99
N LEU A 170 5.05 -17.69 -9.43
CA LEU A 170 3.86 -17.32 -10.18
C LEU A 170 3.86 -15.83 -10.54
N PHE A 171 4.66 -15.02 -9.84
CA PHE A 171 4.79 -13.58 -10.07
C PHE A 171 6.21 -13.28 -10.54
N ARG A 172 6.39 -13.13 -11.85
CA ARG A 172 7.71 -12.91 -12.45
C ARG A 172 7.94 -11.43 -12.69
N ILE A 173 9.09 -10.95 -12.23
CA ILE A 173 9.60 -9.62 -12.56
C ILE A 173 10.51 -9.80 -13.78
N PRO A 174 10.22 -9.18 -14.93
CA PRO A 174 11.08 -9.22 -16.10
C PRO A 174 12.49 -8.69 -15.77
N LYS A 175 13.52 -9.19 -16.46
CA LYS A 175 14.91 -8.76 -16.22
C LYS A 175 15.13 -7.27 -16.48
N GLU A 176 14.35 -6.69 -17.40
CA GLU A 176 14.40 -5.29 -17.80
C GLU A 176 13.34 -4.44 -17.08
N GLY A 177 12.43 -5.07 -16.33
CA GLY A 177 11.37 -4.39 -15.60
C GLY A 177 11.81 -4.02 -14.18
N ASN A 178 11.66 -2.75 -13.83
CA ASN A 178 11.98 -2.22 -12.49
C ASN A 178 10.77 -1.54 -11.82
N THR A 179 9.58 -1.65 -12.41
CA THR A 179 8.38 -0.99 -11.92
C THR A 179 7.35 -1.99 -11.38
N ARG A 180 6.41 -1.50 -10.57
CA ARG A 180 5.29 -2.28 -10.02
C ARG A 180 4.36 -2.83 -11.10
N THR A 181 4.31 -2.18 -12.25
CA THR A 181 3.47 -2.55 -13.40
C THR A 181 4.07 -3.67 -14.25
N ASP A 182 5.39 -3.89 -14.16
CA ASP A 182 6.09 -4.87 -14.99
C ASP A 182 5.91 -6.33 -14.53
N ILE A 183 5.20 -6.58 -13.44
CA ILE A 183 5.04 -7.94 -12.92
C ILE A 183 4.10 -8.74 -13.80
N VAL A 184 4.63 -9.84 -14.33
CA VAL A 184 3.86 -10.82 -15.08
C VAL A 184 3.33 -11.88 -14.12
N SER A 185 2.01 -11.88 -13.88
CA SER A 185 1.34 -12.94 -13.14
C SER A 185 1.06 -14.11 -14.09
N LYS A 186 1.37 -15.33 -13.65
CA LYS A 186 1.00 -16.57 -14.36
C LYS A 186 -0.40 -17.05 -14.03
N ILE A 187 -1.06 -16.40 -13.07
CA ILE A 187 -2.40 -16.70 -12.60
C ILE A 187 -3.25 -15.43 -12.70
N SER A 188 -4.53 -15.62 -12.87
CA SER A 188 -5.51 -14.54 -13.03
C SER A 188 -6.47 -14.40 -11.86
N SER A 189 -6.50 -15.40 -10.96
CA SER A 189 -7.40 -15.41 -9.82
C SER A 189 -6.80 -16.12 -8.61
N ILE A 190 -7.36 -15.81 -7.43
CA ILE A 190 -6.98 -16.46 -6.15
C ILE A 190 -7.33 -17.94 -6.14
N GLU A 191 -8.40 -18.34 -6.81
CA GLU A 191 -8.87 -19.73 -6.87
C GLU A 191 -7.83 -20.67 -7.48
N GLU A 192 -6.97 -20.18 -8.37
CA GLU A 192 -5.91 -20.96 -9.00
C GLU A 192 -4.82 -21.40 -8.00
N ILE A 193 -4.69 -20.70 -6.87
CA ILE A 193 -3.76 -21.05 -5.79
C ILE A 193 -4.46 -21.64 -4.57
N GLY A 194 -5.80 -21.82 -4.64
CA GLY A 194 -6.64 -22.32 -3.57
C GLY A 194 -7.04 -21.22 -2.60
N ASP A 195 -6.27 -20.98 -1.53
CA ASP A 195 -6.49 -19.88 -0.59
C ASP A 195 -5.33 -18.90 -0.62
N SER A 196 -5.63 -17.62 -0.49
CA SER A 196 -4.58 -16.62 -0.35
C SER A 196 -3.89 -16.75 1.00
N VAL A 197 -2.57 -16.58 1.00
CA VAL A 197 -1.77 -16.42 2.22
C VAL A 197 -1.88 -15.03 2.82
N LEU A 198 -2.54 -14.09 2.12
CA LEU A 198 -2.76 -12.74 2.61
C LEU A 198 -4.09 -12.66 3.34
N SER A 199 -4.16 -11.78 4.35
CA SER A 199 -5.39 -11.38 5.03
C SER A 199 -5.50 -9.87 5.09
N GLU A 200 -6.73 -9.38 4.89
CA GLU A 200 -7.10 -7.98 5.04
C GLU A 200 -7.33 -7.67 6.53
N ILE A 201 -6.73 -6.60 7.02
CA ILE A 201 -6.83 -6.17 8.41
C ILE A 201 -7.32 -4.72 8.42
N ASN A 202 -8.48 -4.50 9.04
CA ASN A 202 -8.96 -3.15 9.28
C ASN A 202 -8.11 -2.48 10.37
N VAL A 203 -7.48 -1.37 10.04
CA VAL A 203 -6.70 -0.54 10.96
C VAL A 203 -7.28 0.86 11.12
N ASP A 204 -8.49 1.07 10.60
CA ASP A 204 -9.10 2.39 10.48
C ASP A 204 -9.22 3.15 11.81
N ALA A 205 -9.60 2.47 12.87
CA ALA A 205 -9.72 3.10 14.19
C ALA A 205 -8.37 3.68 14.68
N ILE A 206 -7.26 2.97 14.44
CA ILE A 206 -5.91 3.47 14.79
C ILE A 206 -5.53 4.63 13.89
N ILE A 207 -5.84 4.54 12.59
CA ILE A 207 -5.55 5.58 11.60
C ILE A 207 -6.30 6.87 11.94
N VAL A 208 -7.58 6.78 12.32
CA VAL A 208 -8.38 7.93 12.80
C VAL A 208 -7.74 8.56 14.04
N GLY A 209 -7.31 7.76 15.01
CA GLY A 209 -6.62 8.25 16.20
C GLY A 209 -5.29 8.95 15.87
N ILE A 210 -4.52 8.44 14.90
CA ILE A 210 -3.29 9.11 14.42
C ILE A 210 -3.64 10.48 13.82
N ILE A 211 -4.64 10.55 12.94
CA ILE A 211 -5.07 11.81 12.31
C ILE A 211 -5.59 12.82 13.36
N ALA A 212 -6.25 12.33 14.41
CA ALA A 212 -6.70 13.12 15.55
C ALA A 212 -5.58 13.50 16.53
N ASN A 213 -4.32 13.11 16.26
CA ASN A 213 -3.16 13.33 17.12
C ASN A 213 -3.26 12.66 18.51
N GLU A 214 -3.98 11.56 18.63
CA GLU A 214 -4.04 10.72 19.84
C GLU A 214 -2.76 9.89 20.00
N TYR A 215 -2.03 9.64 18.90
CA TYR A 215 -0.77 8.91 18.85
C TYR A 215 0.32 9.79 18.23
N PRO A 216 1.01 10.66 18.99
CA PRO A 216 2.05 11.53 18.43
C PRO A 216 3.22 10.73 17.86
N TYR A 217 3.79 11.22 16.75
CA TYR A 217 4.91 10.54 16.10
C TYR A 217 6.19 10.57 16.95
N PHE A 218 6.44 11.68 17.61
CA PHE A 218 7.55 11.82 18.55
C PHE A 218 7.01 11.81 19.97
N ASP A 219 7.59 10.98 20.84
CA ASP A 219 7.34 11.04 22.26
C ASP A 219 8.00 12.34 22.77
N ASN A 220 7.22 13.20 23.44
CA ASN A 220 7.71 14.45 24.05
C ASN A 220 8.59 14.14 25.25
#